data_c1de0cbf757bced3f16e98a8d6e49a51
#
_entry.id   c1de0cbf757bced3f16e98a8d6e49a51
#
_cell.length_a   1.000
_cell.length_b   1.000
_cell.length_c   1.000
_cell.angle_alpha   90.00
_cell.angle_beta   90.00
_cell.angle_gamma   90.00
#
_symmetry.space_group_name_H-M   'P 1'
#
loop_
_entity.id
_entity.type
_entity.pdbx_description
1 polymer ?
#
loop_
_entity_poly.entity_id
_entity_poly.type
_entity_poly.pdbx_seq_one_letter_code
_entity_poly.pdbx_strand_id
1 'polypeptide(L)' 'HRAASHVPARGGEGAVARYDADRGFGFIAPDAGGEDLFVHVSVVRGAEALHQGDRVRYQVRQSDRGPQADRVERV' A
#
# COMPACT_ATOMS: atom_id res chain seq x y z
N HIS A 1 25.73 -9.75 3.05
CA HIS A 1 25.30 -9.50 3.00
C HIS A 1 24.58 -9.13 2.76
N ARG A 2 24.19 -8.95 2.69
CA ARG A 2 23.42 -8.64 2.62
C ARG A 2 22.82 -8.03 2.31
N ALA A 3 22.61 -7.85 1.99
CA ALA A 3 22.10 -7.31 1.72
C ALA A 3 21.27 -6.82 1.62
N ALA A 4 21.06 -6.84 1.69
CA ALA A 4 20.21 -6.48 1.55
C ALA A 4 19.62 -5.54 1.51
N SER A 5 19.79 -5.36 1.57
CA SER A 5 19.37 -4.37 1.56
C SER A 5 18.52 -3.88 0.84
N HIS A 6 18.39 -4.29 0.29
CA HIS A 6 17.61 -3.69 -0.53
C HIS A 6 16.25 -3.74 -0.17
N VAL A 7 15.60 -2.91 -0.67
CA VAL A 7 14.36 -2.76 -0.43
C VAL A 7 13.61 -3.81 -0.85
N PRO A 8 13.03 -4.40 -0.10
CA PRO A 8 12.22 -5.35 -0.47
C PRO A 8 11.11 -4.81 -1.13
N ALA A 9 10.99 -5.13 -2.22
CA ALA A 9 9.87 -4.81 -2.87
C ALA A 9 8.74 -5.67 -2.47
N ARG A 10 8.80 -6.23 -1.31
CA ARG A 10 7.83 -7.18 -0.99
C ARG A 10 6.74 -6.68 -0.17
N GLY A 11 6.95 -5.72 0.63
CA GLY A 11 5.90 -5.20 1.44
C GLY A 11 6.37 -4.44 2.62
N GLY A 12 5.41 -3.98 3.42
CA GLY A 12 5.74 -3.19 4.60
C GLY A 12 4.46 -2.72 5.23
N GLU A 13 4.58 -1.68 6.03
CA GLU A 13 3.44 -1.05 6.69
C GLU A 13 3.45 0.43 6.40
N GLY A 14 2.29 1.01 6.48
CA GLY A 14 2.15 2.43 6.28
C GLY A 14 0.78 2.90 6.70
N ALA A 15 0.45 4.10 6.31
CA ALA A 15 -0.86 4.67 6.62
C ALA A 15 -1.52 5.10 5.32
N VAL A 16 -2.83 5.04 5.30
CA VAL A 16 -3.57 5.47 4.12
C VAL A 16 -3.47 6.98 4.04
N ALA A 17 -2.85 7.50 2.98
CA ALA A 17 -2.72 8.94 2.79
C ALA A 17 -4.03 9.52 2.33
N ARG A 18 -4.74 8.82 1.46
CA ARG A 18 -6.08 9.21 1.06
C ARG A 18 -6.76 8.04 0.39
N TYR A 19 -8.05 8.02 0.37
CA TYR A 19 -8.81 6.95 -0.24
C TYR A 19 -10.13 7.49 -0.74
N ASP A 20 -10.46 7.14 -1.98
CA ASP A 20 -11.72 7.57 -2.58
C ASP A 20 -12.60 6.32 -2.73
N ALA A 21 -13.52 6.16 -1.80
CA ALA A 21 -14.36 4.98 -1.79
C ALA A 21 -15.28 4.92 -3.00
N ASP A 22 -15.67 6.05 -3.54
CA ASP A 22 -16.54 6.06 -4.69
C ASP A 22 -15.82 5.54 -5.92
N ARG A 23 -14.56 5.83 -6.04
CA ARG A 23 -13.79 5.38 -7.18
C ARG A 23 -13.06 4.08 -6.93
N GLY A 24 -12.97 3.69 -5.68
CA GLY A 24 -12.38 2.41 -5.33
C GLY A 24 -10.87 2.39 -5.36
N PHE A 25 -10.21 3.50 -5.08
CA PHE A 25 -8.75 3.50 -5.04
C PHE A 25 -8.24 4.57 -4.07
N GLY A 26 -6.97 4.48 -3.76
CA GLY A 26 -6.35 5.45 -2.88
C GLY A 26 -4.85 5.30 -2.91
N PHE A 27 -4.22 5.87 -1.91
CA PHE A 27 -2.76 5.87 -1.82
C PHE A 27 -2.34 5.59 -0.39
N ILE A 28 -1.26 4.84 -0.25
CA ILE A 28 -0.68 4.50 1.03
C ILE A 28 0.67 5.17 1.14
N ALA A 29 0.92 5.83 2.27
CA ALA A 29 2.20 6.43 2.54
C ALA A 29 3.03 5.41 3.33
N PRO A 30 4.09 4.86 2.74
CA PRO A 30 4.89 3.86 3.43
C PRO A 30 5.61 4.45 4.64
N ASP A 31 5.69 3.68 5.71
CA ASP A 31 6.44 4.12 6.88
C ASP A 31 7.90 4.35 6.55
N ALA A 32 8.44 3.57 5.65
CA ALA A 32 9.85 3.71 5.28
C ALA A 32 10.12 4.94 4.45
N GLY A 33 9.08 5.62 4.01
CA GLY A 33 9.27 6.81 3.19
C GLY A 33 9.17 6.49 1.72
N GLY A 34 9.42 7.49 0.91
CA GLY A 34 9.35 7.32 -0.53
C GLY A 34 7.99 7.70 -1.07
N GLU A 35 7.72 7.26 -2.28
CA GLU A 35 6.49 7.64 -2.95
C GLU A 35 5.31 6.88 -2.40
N ASP A 36 4.17 7.51 -2.42
CA ASP A 36 2.94 6.84 -2.04
C ASP A 36 2.65 5.69 -3.00
N LEU A 37 2.06 4.66 -2.48
CA LEU A 37 1.71 3.49 -3.28
C LEU A 37 0.25 3.54 -3.66
N PHE A 38 -0.04 3.33 -4.92
CA PHE A 38 -1.41 3.23 -5.40
C PHE A 38 -2.03 1.95 -4.85
N VAL A 39 -3.27 2.04 -4.39
CA VAL A 39 -3.99 0.87 -3.91
C VAL A 39 -5.38 0.87 -4.53
N HIS A 40 -5.77 -0.27 -5.09
CA HIS A 40 -7.11 -0.44 -5.65
C HIS A 40 -7.95 -1.27 -4.68
N VAL A 41 -9.24 -1.01 -4.65
CA VAL A 41 -10.12 -1.68 -3.72
C VAL A 41 -10.05 -3.20 -3.85
N SER A 42 -9.76 -3.69 -5.03
CA SER A 42 -9.75 -5.13 -5.27
C SER A 42 -8.64 -5.85 -4.50
N VAL A 43 -7.62 -5.14 -4.05
CA VAL A 43 -6.53 -5.78 -3.30
C VAL A 43 -6.64 -5.54 -1.82
N VAL A 44 -7.67 -4.83 -1.37
CA VAL A 44 -7.88 -4.57 0.04
C VAL A 44 -8.66 -5.72 0.64
N ARG A 45 -8.14 -6.27 1.71
CA ARG A 45 -8.83 -7.37 2.38
C ARG A 45 -9.82 -6.83 3.37
N GLY A 46 -10.95 -7.52 3.50
CA GLY A 46 -11.99 -7.12 4.41
C GLY A 46 -13.08 -6.38 3.68
N ALA A 47 -14.19 -6.21 4.35
CA ALA A 47 -15.38 -5.65 3.74
C ALA A 47 -15.46 -4.15 3.87
N GLU A 48 -14.64 -3.55 4.72
CA GLU A 48 -14.76 -2.13 4.97
C GLU A 48 -13.80 -1.34 4.13
N ALA A 49 -14.23 -0.18 3.71
CA ALA A 49 -13.37 0.72 2.97
C ALA A 49 -12.27 1.26 3.88
N LEU A 50 -11.17 1.60 3.27
CA LEU A 50 -10.10 2.24 4.01
C LEU A 50 -10.44 3.70 4.23
N HIS A 51 -9.84 4.27 5.26
CA HIS A 51 -10.00 5.67 5.58
C HIS A 51 -8.64 6.32 5.73
N GLN A 52 -8.58 7.59 5.51
CA GLN A 52 -7.34 8.33 5.69
C GLN A 52 -6.83 8.13 7.11
N GLY A 53 -5.57 7.81 7.21
CA GLY A 53 -4.96 7.58 8.52
C GLY A 53 -4.96 6.16 9.00
N ASP A 54 -5.68 5.27 8.32
CA ASP A 54 -5.70 3.85 8.75
C ASP A 54 -4.33 3.25 8.59
N ARG A 55 -3.92 2.48 9.56
CA ARG A 55 -2.66 1.72 9.47
C ARG A 55 -2.92 0.45 8.71
N VAL A 56 -2.05 0.15 7.76
CA VAL A 56 -2.21 -1.03 6.93
C VAL A 56 -0.89 -1.74 6.74
N ARG A 57 -0.99 -3.01 6.45
CA ARG A 57 0.15 -3.82 6.02
C ARG A 57 -0.10 -4.16 4.56
N TYR A 58 0.92 -4.10 3.75
CA TYR A 58 0.74 -4.29 2.32
C TYR A 58 1.90 -5.05 1.72
N GLN A 59 1.68 -5.53 0.50
CA GLN A 59 2.75 -6.06 -0.34
C GLN A 59 2.89 -5.16 -1.55
N VAL A 60 4.07 -5.12 -2.12
CA VAL A 60 4.35 -4.25 -3.24
C VAL A 60 4.51 -5.09 -4.50
N ARG A 61 3.95 -4.60 -5.58
CA ARG A 61 4.07 -5.22 -6.87
C ARG A 61 4.52 -4.17 -7.87
N GLN A 62 5.44 -4.54 -8.75
CA GLN A 62 5.88 -3.62 -9.78
C GLN A 62 4.89 -3.67 -10.94
N SER A 63 4.62 -2.53 -11.49
CA SER A 63 3.74 -2.42 -12.64
C SER A 63 4.33 -1.42 -13.62
N ASP A 64 3.72 -1.29 -14.78
CA ASP A 64 4.18 -0.34 -15.77
C ASP A 64 4.13 1.08 -15.25
N ARG A 65 3.31 1.33 -14.27
CA ARG A 65 3.19 2.66 -13.70
C ARG A 65 4.00 2.85 -12.44
N GLY A 66 4.81 1.87 -12.10
CA GLY A 66 5.61 1.92 -10.90
C GLY A 66 5.08 0.99 -9.84
N PRO A 67 5.55 1.13 -8.61
CA PRO A 67 5.13 0.22 -7.55
C PRO A 67 3.68 0.48 -7.14
N GLN A 68 2.97 -0.59 -6.87
CA GLN A 68 1.60 -0.54 -6.41
C GLN A 68 1.43 -1.47 -5.23
N ALA A 69 0.48 -1.16 -4.36
CA ALA A 69 0.13 -2.08 -3.30
C ALA A 69 -0.65 -3.24 -3.91
N ASP A 70 -0.28 -4.46 -3.56
CA ASP A 70 -0.89 -5.64 -4.15
C ASP A 70 -1.82 -6.35 -3.19
N ARG A 71 -1.54 -6.31 -1.92
CA ARG A 71 -2.38 -6.93 -0.92
C ARG A 71 -2.36 -6.02 0.29
N VAL A 72 -3.51 -5.57 0.72
CA VAL A 72 -3.60 -4.59 1.78
C VAL A 72 -4.52 -5.10 2.87
N GLU A 73 -4.05 -5.03 4.10
CA GLU A 73 -4.84 -5.42 5.26
C GLU A 73 -4.71 -4.36 6.31
N ARG A 74 -5.79 -4.09 7.03
CA ARG A 74 -5.67 -3.22 8.18
C ARG A 74 -4.93 -3.94 9.27
N VAL A 75 -4.12 -3.17 9.96
CA VAL A 75 -3.34 -3.73 11.07
C VAL A 75 -4.14 -3.65 12.35
#